data_bd4ba21b273b1a2a29b11a4bc42a301f
#
_entry.id   bd4ba21b273b1a2a29b11a4bc42a301f
#
_cell.length_a   1.000
_cell.length_b   1.000
_cell.length_c   1.000
_cell.angle_alpha   90.00
_cell.angle_beta   90.00
_cell.angle_gamma   90.00
#
_symmetry.space_group_name_H-M   'P 1'
#
loop_
_entity.id
_entity.type
_entity.pdbx_description
1 polymer ?
#
loop_
_entity_poly.entity_id
_entity_poly.type
_entity_poly.pdbx_seq_one_letter_code
_entity_poly.pdbx_strand_id
1 'polypeptide(L)'
;MDRDGKNLVALFSNVSRFKGNRDLSGVENRLPNDPTSVLMGAREAPRISADGVAGNTLGVHNLYRVDVYSGRAEIVQRGQRATFNWLTDPQGVARVRWDYQWDYGRIAIFVRNASTDKWEMLTTYGVYDLPPIEFRGFTNDPNIAIVASNEKSDKFGIFEYNLDTRTLGKAIFQHPDVDVGHQIADDIGGPIYDTTSGKFVGIFFINEVWEHHYFDAQLKGIQDTLNAAFTQSALVRPTSLSRDRSRVIVTTSGPRDPATYYAFDATKNTARRLGRRNAGLPEAELGDSLVIKYTSRDGTRLTGYLTLPPGKGDKKLPLIVMPHGG
;
A
#
# COMPACT_ATOMS: atom_id res chain seq x y z
N MET A 1 2.24 21.41 10.06
CA MET A 1 3.54 21.95 9.62
C MET A 1 3.37 22.61 8.26
N ASP A 2 3.80 23.84 8.13
CA ASP A 2 3.74 24.58 6.87
C ASP A 2 4.77 24.08 5.84
N ARG A 3 4.66 24.55 4.59
CA ARG A 3 5.58 24.14 3.50
C ARG A 3 7.04 24.51 3.75
N ASP A 4 7.29 25.52 4.60
CA ASP A 4 8.64 25.96 5.01
C ASP A 4 9.19 25.22 6.25
N GLY A 5 8.46 24.23 6.75
CA GLY A 5 8.85 23.42 7.91
C GLY A 5 8.47 24.03 9.26
N LYS A 6 7.82 25.21 9.27
CA LYS A 6 7.37 25.87 10.51
C LYS A 6 5.99 25.36 10.94
N ASN A 7 5.54 25.88 12.10
CA ASN A 7 4.21 25.62 12.66
C ASN A 7 3.90 24.10 12.76
N LEU A 8 4.79 23.37 13.43
CA LEU A 8 4.58 21.95 13.70
C LEU A 8 3.35 21.77 14.59
N VAL A 9 2.37 21.00 14.12
CA VAL A 9 1.16 20.65 14.86
C VAL A 9 1.27 19.22 15.37
N ALA A 10 1.12 19.04 16.69
CA ALA A 10 1.03 17.72 17.29
C ALA A 10 -0.38 17.17 17.06
N LEU A 11 -0.49 16.06 16.34
CA LEU A 11 -1.76 15.36 16.15
C LEU A 11 -2.23 14.73 17.47
N PHE A 12 -3.54 14.52 17.60
CA PHE A 12 -4.18 14.05 18.83
C PHE A 12 -3.96 14.95 20.06
N SER A 13 -3.81 16.26 19.83
CA SER A 13 -3.48 17.26 20.86
C SER A 13 -4.49 17.31 22.02
N ASN A 14 -5.75 16.94 21.77
CA ASN A 14 -6.85 16.91 22.75
C ASN A 14 -7.05 15.54 23.41
N VAL A 15 -6.28 14.52 23.05
CA VAL A 15 -6.45 13.15 23.56
C VAL A 15 -5.29 12.81 24.48
N SER A 16 -5.45 13.09 25.77
CA SER A 16 -4.40 12.90 26.80
C SER A 16 -3.90 11.45 26.90
N ARG A 17 -4.72 10.47 26.51
CA ARG A 17 -4.39 9.02 26.52
C ARG A 17 -3.31 8.63 25.52
N PHE A 18 -3.04 9.46 24.52
CA PHE A 18 -1.96 9.22 23.54
C PHE A 18 -0.62 9.83 23.93
N LYS A 19 -0.53 10.55 25.07
CA LYS A 19 0.76 11.02 25.58
C LYS A 19 1.64 9.81 25.91
N GLY A 20 2.65 9.58 25.06
CA GLY A 20 3.56 8.44 25.16
C GLY A 20 3.11 7.17 24.45
N ASN A 21 1.92 7.10 23.88
CA ASN A 21 1.49 5.99 23.04
C ASN A 21 2.03 6.18 21.62
N ARG A 22 2.74 5.18 21.10
CA ARG A 22 3.35 5.18 19.76
C ARG A 22 2.59 4.32 18.74
N ASP A 23 1.44 3.78 19.14
CA ASP A 23 0.66 2.85 18.32
C ASP A 23 -0.35 3.62 17.43
N LEU A 24 0.19 4.48 16.57
CA LEU A 24 -0.55 5.18 15.52
C LEU A 24 -0.35 4.43 14.23
N SER A 25 -1.42 3.94 13.64
CA SER A 25 -1.39 3.14 12.40
C SER A 25 -1.26 3.98 11.12
N GLY A 26 -0.93 5.26 11.22
CA GLY A 26 -0.78 6.11 10.05
C GLY A 26 -2.10 6.69 9.52
N VAL A 27 -2.07 7.21 8.28
CA VAL A 27 -3.23 7.81 7.63
C VAL A 27 -3.99 6.74 6.87
N GLU A 28 -5.19 6.41 7.33
CA GLU A 28 -6.08 5.44 6.70
C GLU A 28 -6.82 6.02 5.50
N ASN A 29 -7.20 7.30 5.58
CA ASN A 29 -7.85 8.00 4.47
C ASN A 29 -7.50 9.49 4.51
N ARG A 30 -7.14 10.05 3.37
CA ARG A 30 -6.77 11.47 3.23
C ARG A 30 -7.96 12.40 3.12
N LEU A 31 -9.18 11.88 3.02
CA LEU A 31 -10.42 12.63 2.87
C LEU A 31 -10.30 13.70 1.78
N PRO A 32 -10.20 13.34 0.50
CA PRO A 32 -9.86 14.29 -0.58
C PRO A 32 -10.85 15.45 -0.70
N ASN A 33 -12.08 15.28 -0.20
CA ASN A 33 -13.12 16.31 -0.16
C ASN A 33 -13.12 17.15 1.13
N ASP A 34 -12.22 16.84 2.09
CA ASP A 34 -12.06 17.60 3.34
C ASP A 34 -10.58 18.01 3.50
N PRO A 35 -10.22 19.23 3.08
CA PRO A 35 -8.83 19.68 3.12
C PRO A 35 -8.29 19.94 4.54
N THR A 36 -9.13 19.85 5.55
CA THR A 36 -8.78 20.15 6.93
C THR A 36 -8.53 18.92 7.79
N SER A 37 -8.95 17.74 7.33
CA SER A 37 -8.92 16.53 8.13
C SER A 37 -8.34 15.33 7.37
N VAL A 38 -7.88 14.35 8.14
CA VAL A 38 -7.54 13.01 7.68
C VAL A 38 -8.14 11.97 8.63
N LEU A 39 -8.33 10.74 8.15
CA LEU A 39 -8.63 9.62 9.04
C LEU A 39 -7.36 8.90 9.44
N MET A 40 -7.24 8.60 10.73
CA MET A 40 -6.13 7.87 11.30
C MET A 40 -6.64 6.76 12.22
N GLY A 41 -6.07 5.58 12.09
CA GLY A 41 -6.25 4.53 13.08
C GLY A 41 -5.36 4.80 14.29
N ALA A 42 -5.88 4.57 15.49
CA ALA A 42 -5.08 4.64 16.70
C ALA A 42 -5.64 3.72 17.77
N ARG A 43 -4.71 3.09 18.51
CA ARG A 43 -5.06 2.21 19.62
C ARG A 43 -5.06 3.00 20.92
N GLU A 44 -6.21 3.06 21.61
CA GLU A 44 -6.26 3.62 22.94
C GLU A 44 -5.50 2.69 23.93
N ALA A 45 -4.62 3.26 24.74
CA ALA A 45 -3.97 2.49 25.78
C ALA A 45 -5.02 1.88 26.73
N PRO A 46 -4.81 0.63 27.22
CA PRO A 46 -5.70 0.05 28.22
C PRO A 46 -5.73 0.93 29.47
N ARG A 47 -6.91 1.07 30.07
CA ARG A 47 -7.00 1.70 31.40
C ARG A 47 -6.28 0.79 32.39
N ILE A 48 -5.27 1.29 33.06
CA ILE A 48 -4.68 0.63 34.22
C ILE A 48 -5.77 0.68 35.28
N SER A 49 -6.19 -0.48 35.78
CA SER A 49 -7.10 -0.53 36.93
C SER A 49 -6.44 0.08 38.16
N ALA A 50 -7.24 0.54 39.13
CA ALA A 50 -6.72 1.23 40.32
C ALA A 50 -5.75 0.38 41.17
N ASP A 51 -5.75 -0.92 40.97
CA ASP A 51 -4.91 -1.95 41.60
C ASP A 51 -3.54 -2.14 40.89
N GLY A 52 -3.26 -1.36 39.85
CA GLY A 52 -1.95 -1.37 39.18
C GLY A 52 -1.67 -2.64 38.34
N VAL A 53 -2.59 -3.57 38.26
CA VAL A 53 -2.49 -4.76 37.42
C VAL A 53 -2.83 -4.31 35.99
N ALA A 54 -1.82 -4.07 35.19
CA ALA A 54 -1.96 -4.01 33.74
C ALA A 54 -2.39 -5.39 33.27
N GLY A 55 -3.70 -5.65 33.25
CA GLY A 55 -4.22 -6.80 32.53
C GLY A 55 -3.68 -6.73 31.12
N ASN A 56 -3.36 -7.86 30.53
CA ASN A 56 -2.85 -8.01 29.16
C ASN A 56 -3.92 -7.58 28.13
N THR A 57 -4.36 -6.34 28.24
CA THR A 57 -5.45 -5.74 27.46
C THR A 57 -4.85 -4.85 26.41
N LEU A 58 -4.69 -5.41 25.22
CA LEU A 58 -4.54 -4.59 24.02
C LEU A 58 -5.65 -3.54 24.03
N GLY A 59 -5.29 -2.27 23.91
CA GLY A 59 -6.27 -1.19 23.85
C GLY A 59 -7.17 -1.32 22.62
N VAL A 60 -8.25 -0.56 22.57
CA VAL A 60 -9.21 -0.58 21.46
C VAL A 60 -8.65 0.25 20.28
N HIS A 61 -8.57 -0.36 19.12
CA HIS A 61 -8.17 0.31 17.89
C HIS A 61 -9.37 1.04 17.26
N ASN A 62 -9.41 2.34 17.42
CA ASN A 62 -10.47 3.21 16.90
C ASN A 62 -10.00 3.96 15.64
N LEU A 63 -10.97 4.37 14.83
CA LEU A 63 -10.73 5.28 13.71
C LEU A 63 -11.09 6.72 14.15
N TYR A 64 -10.19 7.64 13.92
CA TYR A 64 -10.30 9.05 14.28
C TYR A 64 -10.29 9.94 13.06
N ARG A 65 -11.12 10.98 13.08
CA ARG A 65 -10.96 12.15 12.24
C ARG A 65 -10.04 13.13 12.94
N VAL A 66 -8.94 13.49 12.30
CA VAL A 66 -7.91 14.34 12.87
C VAL A 66 -7.82 15.62 12.05
N ASP A 67 -8.06 16.76 12.68
CA ASP A 67 -7.87 18.07 12.06
C ASP A 67 -6.36 18.38 11.98
N VAL A 68 -5.86 18.60 10.77
CA VAL A 68 -4.41 18.73 10.51
C VAL A 68 -3.86 20.10 10.92
N TYR A 69 -4.71 21.11 11.17
CA TYR A 69 -4.30 22.44 11.58
C TYR A 69 -4.28 22.61 13.10
N SER A 70 -5.21 22.00 13.81
CA SER A 70 -5.29 22.07 15.27
C SER A 70 -4.74 20.83 15.98
N GLY A 71 -4.60 19.73 15.25
CA GLY A 71 -4.23 18.43 15.80
C GLY A 71 -5.33 17.77 16.64
N ARG A 72 -6.54 18.31 16.67
CA ARG A 72 -7.67 17.73 17.41
C ARG A 72 -8.16 16.47 16.72
N ALA A 73 -8.45 15.45 17.50
CA ALA A 73 -8.94 14.17 17.03
C ALA A 73 -10.30 13.83 17.65
N GLU A 74 -11.20 13.30 16.82
CA GLU A 74 -12.53 12.84 17.22
C GLU A 74 -12.74 11.42 16.72
N ILE A 75 -13.32 10.54 17.56
CA ILE A 75 -13.63 9.18 17.17
C ILE A 75 -14.80 9.19 16.17
N VAL A 76 -14.56 8.67 14.97
CA VAL A 76 -15.61 8.47 13.95
C VAL A 76 -16.10 7.03 13.90
N GLN A 77 -15.25 6.07 14.27
CA GLN A 77 -15.63 4.67 14.39
C GLN A 77 -14.94 4.04 15.59
N ARG A 78 -15.72 3.43 16.48
CA ARG A 78 -15.18 2.64 17.59
C ARG A 78 -14.92 1.21 17.14
N GLY A 79 -13.76 0.69 17.49
CA GLY A 79 -13.43 -0.72 17.37
C GLY A 79 -14.00 -1.56 18.50
N GLN A 80 -13.84 -2.85 18.36
CA GLN A 80 -13.96 -3.82 19.44
C GLN A 80 -12.59 -4.06 20.09
N ARG A 81 -12.55 -4.75 21.22
CA ARG A 81 -11.28 -5.08 21.90
C ARG A 81 -10.30 -5.83 21.00
N ALA A 82 -10.84 -6.62 20.09
CA ALA A 82 -10.07 -7.44 19.15
C ALA A 82 -9.72 -6.74 17.84
N THR A 83 -10.29 -5.56 17.56
CA THR A 83 -10.08 -4.84 16.30
C THR A 83 -8.62 -4.40 16.18
N PHE A 84 -8.02 -4.70 15.02
CA PHE A 84 -6.64 -4.29 14.74
C PHE A 84 -6.47 -3.53 13.41
N ASN A 85 -7.44 -3.60 12.51
CA ASN A 85 -7.35 -2.90 11.23
C ASN A 85 -8.72 -2.45 10.70
N TRP A 86 -8.71 -1.44 9.86
CA TRP A 86 -9.85 -0.83 9.20
C TRP A 86 -9.59 -0.64 7.72
N LEU A 87 -10.64 -0.72 6.90
CA LEU A 87 -10.63 -0.21 5.54
C LEU A 87 -11.84 0.70 5.35
N THR A 88 -11.61 1.89 4.81
CA THR A 88 -12.63 2.89 4.57
C THR A 88 -12.95 2.99 3.09
N ASP A 89 -14.20 3.34 2.78
CA ASP A 89 -14.59 3.74 1.45
C ASP A 89 -14.00 5.12 1.05
N PRO A 90 -14.15 5.57 -0.20
CA PRO A 90 -13.62 6.86 -0.65
C PRO A 90 -14.18 8.08 0.10
N GLN A 91 -15.34 7.94 0.77
CA GLN A 91 -15.95 8.97 1.60
C GLN A 91 -15.44 8.96 3.05
N GLY A 92 -14.59 7.99 3.39
CA GLY A 92 -14.03 7.84 4.72
C GLY A 92 -14.94 7.09 5.70
N VAL A 93 -15.95 6.38 5.21
CA VAL A 93 -16.79 5.52 6.06
C VAL A 93 -16.11 4.16 6.21
N ALA A 94 -15.93 3.69 7.44
CA ALA A 94 -15.38 2.36 7.70
C ALA A 94 -16.34 1.28 7.16
N ARG A 95 -15.84 0.44 6.25
CA ARG A 95 -16.61 -0.63 5.58
C ARG A 95 -16.11 -2.03 5.88
N VAL A 96 -14.83 -2.18 6.15
CA VAL A 96 -14.24 -3.47 6.51
C VAL A 96 -13.47 -3.32 7.81
N ARG A 97 -13.54 -4.34 8.65
CA ARG A 97 -12.86 -4.41 9.94
C ARG A 97 -12.28 -5.80 10.11
N TRP A 98 -11.06 -5.86 10.67
CA TRP A 98 -10.40 -7.10 11.06
C TRP A 98 -10.29 -7.18 12.57
N ASP A 99 -10.76 -8.30 13.15
CA ASP A 99 -10.71 -8.59 14.57
C ASP A 99 -9.90 -9.86 14.82
N TYR A 100 -8.99 -9.84 15.80
CA TYR A 100 -8.35 -11.06 16.31
C TYR A 100 -9.31 -11.85 17.20
N GLN A 101 -9.41 -13.13 16.96
CA GLN A 101 -10.07 -14.11 17.84
C GLN A 101 -9.00 -14.91 18.60
N TRP A 102 -8.47 -14.30 19.66
CA TRP A 102 -7.30 -14.78 20.40
C TRP A 102 -7.44 -16.23 20.90
N ASP A 103 -8.61 -16.59 21.39
CA ASP A 103 -8.89 -17.92 21.94
C ASP A 103 -8.83 -19.03 20.88
N TYR A 104 -8.92 -18.65 19.58
CA TYR A 104 -8.98 -19.59 18.47
C TYR A 104 -7.82 -19.44 17.48
N GLY A 105 -6.90 -18.48 17.69
CA GLY A 105 -5.82 -18.20 16.75
C GLY A 105 -6.32 -17.82 15.34
N ARG A 106 -7.44 -17.10 15.26
CA ARG A 106 -8.10 -16.75 14.00
C ARG A 106 -8.25 -15.24 13.84
N ILE A 107 -8.40 -14.83 12.61
CA ILE A 107 -8.78 -13.48 12.21
C ILE A 107 -10.21 -13.54 11.65
N ALA A 108 -11.07 -12.65 12.13
CA ALA A 108 -12.42 -12.46 11.60
C ALA A 108 -12.48 -11.18 10.77
N ILE A 109 -13.07 -11.28 9.60
CA ILE A 109 -13.36 -10.13 8.72
C ILE A 109 -14.84 -9.79 8.89
N PHE A 110 -15.09 -8.53 9.22
CA PHE A 110 -16.43 -7.96 9.28
C PHE A 110 -16.61 -6.94 8.17
N VAL A 111 -17.77 -6.94 7.54
CA VAL A 111 -18.17 -5.94 6.55
C VAL A 111 -19.37 -5.17 7.04
N ARG A 112 -19.41 -3.88 6.71
CA ARG A 112 -20.55 -3.00 7.00
C ARG A 112 -21.40 -2.88 5.75
N ASN A 113 -22.60 -3.43 5.83
CA ASN A 113 -23.57 -3.33 4.77
C ASN A 113 -24.04 -1.87 4.64
N ALA A 114 -23.96 -1.30 3.43
CA ALA A 114 -24.26 0.10 3.19
C ALA A 114 -25.76 0.40 3.32
N SER A 115 -26.61 -0.57 2.98
CA SER A 115 -28.07 -0.40 3.01
C SER A 115 -28.63 -0.48 4.42
N THR A 116 -28.06 -1.33 5.30
CA THR A 116 -28.55 -1.55 6.66
C THR A 116 -27.72 -0.88 7.74
N ASP A 117 -26.51 -0.41 7.38
CA ASP A 117 -25.51 0.19 8.28
C ASP A 117 -25.04 -0.76 9.42
N LYS A 118 -25.23 -2.07 9.25
CA LYS A 118 -24.88 -3.08 10.25
C LYS A 118 -23.57 -3.75 9.92
N TRP A 119 -22.79 -4.04 10.97
CA TRP A 119 -21.60 -4.87 10.90
C TRP A 119 -21.98 -6.36 10.95
N GLU A 120 -21.54 -7.10 9.95
CA GLU A 120 -21.78 -8.54 9.87
C GLU A 120 -20.47 -9.27 9.58
N MET A 121 -20.28 -10.41 10.24
CA MET A 121 -19.11 -11.25 9.99
C MET A 121 -19.21 -11.86 8.59
N LEU A 122 -18.17 -11.64 7.79
CA LEU A 122 -18.06 -12.22 6.45
C LEU A 122 -17.43 -13.61 6.52
N THR A 123 -16.28 -13.73 7.14
CA THR A 123 -15.49 -14.96 7.20
C THR A 123 -14.48 -14.95 8.34
N THR A 124 -13.87 -16.11 8.60
CA THR A 124 -12.72 -16.23 9.49
C THR A 124 -11.65 -17.11 8.85
N TYR A 125 -10.38 -16.85 9.18
CA TYR A 125 -9.24 -17.66 8.74
C TYR A 125 -8.18 -17.75 9.84
N GLY A 126 -7.32 -18.76 9.81
CA GLY A 126 -6.23 -18.90 10.78
C GLY A 126 -5.17 -17.80 10.59
N VAL A 127 -4.49 -17.39 11.66
CA VAL A 127 -3.48 -16.32 11.61
C VAL A 127 -2.28 -16.64 10.71
N TYR A 128 -2.09 -17.92 10.38
CA TYR A 128 -1.04 -18.41 9.48
C TYR A 128 -1.60 -18.86 8.13
N ASP A 129 -2.91 -18.75 7.91
CA ASP A 129 -3.56 -19.15 6.67
C ASP A 129 -3.64 -17.93 5.73
N LEU A 130 -3.71 -18.20 4.44
CA LEU A 130 -4.06 -17.18 3.46
C LEU A 130 -5.53 -16.78 3.64
N PRO A 131 -5.85 -15.48 3.67
CA PRO A 131 -7.24 -15.05 3.70
C PRO A 131 -7.95 -15.47 2.42
N PRO A 132 -9.20 -15.96 2.49
CA PRO A 132 -9.95 -16.38 1.30
C PRO A 132 -10.28 -15.20 0.38
N ILE A 133 -10.31 -13.99 0.92
CA ILE A 133 -10.49 -12.73 0.21
C ILE A 133 -9.63 -11.67 0.89
N GLU A 134 -8.84 -10.96 0.11
CA GLU A 134 -8.04 -9.84 0.59
C GLU A 134 -8.65 -8.51 0.14
N PHE A 135 -9.22 -7.77 1.07
CA PHE A 135 -9.72 -6.44 0.80
C PHE A 135 -8.54 -5.46 0.61
N ARG A 136 -8.50 -4.81 -0.56
CA ARG A 136 -7.40 -3.92 -0.98
C ARG A 136 -7.83 -2.46 -1.09
N GLY A 137 -9.13 -2.18 -1.12
CA GLY A 137 -9.67 -0.84 -1.24
C GLY A 137 -11.10 -0.83 -1.76
N PHE A 138 -11.48 0.28 -2.35
CA PHE A 138 -12.81 0.46 -2.94
C PHE A 138 -12.72 1.05 -4.33
N THR A 139 -13.71 0.76 -5.16
CA THR A 139 -13.95 1.49 -6.39
C THR A 139 -14.52 2.89 -6.05
N ASN A 140 -15.02 3.62 -7.04
CA ASN A 140 -15.73 4.89 -6.77
C ASN A 140 -17.14 4.66 -6.17
N ASP A 141 -17.63 3.42 -6.20
CA ASP A 141 -18.86 2.99 -5.54
C ASP A 141 -18.50 2.42 -4.15
N PRO A 142 -19.04 2.99 -3.05
CA PRO A 142 -18.77 2.53 -1.69
C PRO A 142 -19.28 1.12 -1.38
N ASN A 143 -20.15 0.54 -2.22
CA ASN A 143 -20.63 -0.83 -2.09
C ASN A 143 -19.76 -1.85 -2.82
N ILE A 144 -18.86 -1.39 -3.68
CA ILE A 144 -17.99 -2.25 -4.48
C ILE A 144 -16.55 -2.13 -3.99
N ALA A 145 -16.16 -3.10 -3.19
CA ALA A 145 -14.78 -3.23 -2.76
C ALA A 145 -13.88 -3.78 -3.88
N ILE A 146 -12.61 -3.44 -3.80
CA ILE A 146 -11.54 -4.03 -4.60
C ILE A 146 -10.89 -5.11 -3.75
N VAL A 147 -10.85 -6.33 -4.25
CA VAL A 147 -10.28 -7.48 -3.54
C VAL A 147 -9.26 -8.20 -4.40
N ALA A 148 -8.26 -8.80 -3.75
CA ALA A 148 -7.44 -9.82 -4.37
C ALA A 148 -8.02 -11.20 -4.04
N SER A 149 -8.09 -12.08 -5.05
CA SER A 149 -8.59 -13.44 -4.92
C SER A 149 -8.02 -14.34 -6.01
N ASN A 150 -7.79 -15.59 -5.66
CA ASN A 150 -7.43 -16.66 -6.59
C ASN A 150 -8.56 -17.69 -6.81
N GLU A 151 -9.79 -17.38 -6.40
CA GLU A 151 -10.95 -18.29 -6.49
C GLU A 151 -11.20 -18.79 -7.92
N LYS A 152 -10.88 -17.95 -8.93
CA LYS A 152 -11.15 -18.25 -10.34
C LYS A 152 -9.92 -18.72 -11.14
N SER A 153 -8.74 -18.76 -10.53
CA SER A 153 -7.50 -19.14 -11.19
C SER A 153 -6.42 -19.55 -10.20
N ASP A 154 -5.33 -20.16 -10.71
CA ASP A 154 -4.14 -20.45 -9.90
C ASP A 154 -3.40 -19.18 -9.41
N LYS A 155 -3.67 -18.04 -10.03
CA LYS A 155 -3.05 -16.75 -9.68
C LYS A 155 -4.05 -15.81 -9.05
N PHE A 156 -3.57 -15.06 -8.04
CA PHE A 156 -4.35 -13.94 -7.53
C PHE A 156 -4.55 -12.89 -8.61
N GLY A 157 -5.74 -12.36 -8.67
CA GLY A 157 -6.11 -11.20 -9.48
C GLY A 157 -6.90 -10.20 -8.67
N ILE A 158 -7.10 -9.03 -9.24
CA ILE A 158 -7.92 -7.95 -8.66
C ILE A 158 -9.33 -8.04 -9.21
N PHE A 159 -10.30 -8.09 -8.31
CA PHE A 159 -11.72 -8.24 -8.62
C PHE A 159 -12.56 -7.18 -7.91
N GLU A 160 -13.75 -6.93 -8.45
CA GLU A 160 -14.81 -6.28 -7.71
C GLU A 160 -15.41 -7.26 -6.69
N TYR A 161 -15.81 -6.76 -5.54
CA TYR A 161 -16.57 -7.51 -4.55
C TYR A 161 -17.74 -6.66 -4.05
N ASN A 162 -18.95 -7.15 -4.25
CA ASN A 162 -20.15 -6.45 -3.79
C ASN A 162 -20.39 -6.77 -2.31
N LEU A 163 -20.39 -5.73 -1.46
CA LEU A 163 -20.58 -5.89 -0.01
C LEU A 163 -21.99 -6.29 0.38
N ASP A 164 -23.01 -5.86 -0.37
CA ASP A 164 -24.42 -6.12 -0.05
C ASP A 164 -24.78 -7.57 -0.39
N THR A 165 -24.38 -8.05 -1.57
CA THR A 165 -24.66 -9.42 -2.03
C THR A 165 -23.61 -10.42 -1.57
N ARG A 166 -22.45 -9.96 -1.11
CA ARG A 166 -21.27 -10.78 -0.69
C ARG A 166 -20.76 -11.68 -1.80
N THR A 167 -20.72 -11.17 -3.01
CA THR A 167 -20.32 -11.93 -4.19
C THR A 167 -19.09 -11.34 -4.85
N LEU A 168 -18.19 -12.24 -5.29
CA LEU A 168 -17.08 -11.88 -6.15
C LEU A 168 -17.61 -11.54 -7.55
N GLY A 169 -17.32 -10.32 -7.98
CA GLY A 169 -17.78 -9.76 -9.25
C GLY A 169 -16.82 -10.04 -10.42
N LYS A 170 -16.74 -9.06 -11.31
CA LYS A 170 -15.87 -9.13 -12.50
C LYS A 170 -14.40 -8.94 -12.12
N ALA A 171 -13.51 -9.53 -12.92
CA ALA A 171 -12.10 -9.23 -12.86
C ALA A 171 -11.86 -7.78 -13.31
N ILE A 172 -11.13 -7.02 -12.49
CA ILE A 172 -10.60 -5.71 -12.85
C ILE A 172 -9.29 -5.91 -13.61
N PHE A 173 -8.44 -6.79 -13.08
CA PHE A 173 -7.17 -7.15 -13.69
C PHE A 173 -6.68 -8.51 -13.22
N GLN A 174 -6.13 -9.28 -14.14
CA GLN A 174 -5.42 -10.54 -13.87
C GLN A 174 -4.18 -10.60 -14.77
N HIS A 175 -3.12 -11.19 -14.26
CA HIS A 175 -1.92 -11.48 -15.04
C HIS A 175 -1.75 -12.99 -15.21
N PRO A 176 -1.33 -13.49 -16.38
CA PRO A 176 -1.23 -14.94 -16.61
C PRO A 176 -0.12 -15.61 -15.80
N ASP A 177 0.97 -14.90 -15.48
CA ASP A 177 2.18 -15.50 -14.93
C ASP A 177 2.45 -15.13 -13.47
N VAL A 178 1.90 -14.02 -12.95
CA VAL A 178 2.18 -13.52 -11.60
C VAL A 178 0.93 -13.21 -10.81
N ASP A 179 1.04 -13.30 -9.48
CA ASP A 179 0.00 -12.85 -8.56
C ASP A 179 -0.10 -11.34 -8.55
N VAL A 180 -1.32 -10.82 -8.56
CA VAL A 180 -1.60 -9.38 -8.51
C VAL A 180 -2.45 -9.05 -7.30
N GLY A 181 -1.92 -8.17 -6.45
CA GLY A 181 -2.63 -7.65 -5.29
C GLY A 181 -2.65 -8.54 -4.06
N HIS A 182 -2.09 -9.74 -4.12
CA HIS A 182 -1.91 -10.60 -2.95
C HIS A 182 -0.86 -10.02 -2.01
N GLN A 183 -1.17 -9.98 -0.71
CA GLN A 183 -0.32 -9.38 0.31
C GLN A 183 0.47 -10.45 1.06
N ILE A 184 1.56 -10.93 0.47
CA ILE A 184 2.56 -11.72 1.21
C ILE A 184 3.57 -10.79 1.91
N ALA A 185 3.80 -9.60 1.34
CA ALA A 185 4.61 -8.52 1.92
C ALA A 185 4.00 -7.18 1.52
N ASP A 186 4.28 -6.13 2.26
CA ASP A 186 3.60 -4.82 2.21
C ASP A 186 3.54 -4.13 0.83
N ASP A 187 4.23 -4.64 -0.21
CA ASP A 187 4.43 -3.92 -1.46
C ASP A 187 4.25 -4.73 -2.76
N ILE A 188 3.56 -5.88 -2.76
CA ILE A 188 3.50 -6.75 -3.97
C ILE A 188 2.52 -6.26 -5.03
N GLY A 189 1.69 -5.29 -4.72
CA GLY A 189 0.73 -4.73 -5.67
C GLY A 189 -0.56 -4.29 -5.02
N GLY A 190 -1.35 -3.52 -5.76
CA GLY A 190 -2.62 -3.06 -5.25
C GLY A 190 -3.22 -1.91 -6.06
N PRO A 191 -4.32 -1.34 -5.58
CA PRO A 191 -4.99 -0.23 -6.24
C PRO A 191 -4.18 1.06 -6.15
N ILE A 192 -4.23 1.84 -7.22
CA ILE A 192 -3.71 3.21 -7.27
C ILE A 192 -4.90 4.17 -7.18
N TYR A 193 -4.80 5.10 -6.23
CA TYR A 193 -5.78 6.17 -6.08
C TYR A 193 -5.16 7.52 -6.47
N ASP A 194 -5.91 8.31 -7.22
CA ASP A 194 -5.57 9.71 -7.46
C ASP A 194 -5.61 10.48 -6.15
N THR A 195 -4.49 11.07 -5.76
CA THR A 195 -4.35 11.73 -4.45
C THR A 195 -5.17 13.01 -4.30
N THR A 196 -5.66 13.57 -5.41
CA THR A 196 -6.47 14.79 -5.43
C THR A 196 -7.96 14.49 -5.34
N SER A 197 -8.44 13.50 -6.09
CA SER A 197 -9.85 13.17 -6.18
C SER A 197 -10.26 11.94 -5.34
N GLY A 198 -9.29 11.17 -4.85
CA GLY A 198 -9.54 9.89 -4.17
C GLY A 198 -10.07 8.78 -5.08
N LYS A 199 -10.15 9.01 -6.39
CA LYS A 199 -10.66 8.03 -7.33
C LYS A 199 -9.68 6.89 -7.56
N PHE A 200 -10.22 5.69 -7.69
CA PHE A 200 -9.48 4.53 -8.17
C PHE A 200 -9.13 4.72 -9.66
N VAL A 201 -7.83 4.73 -9.98
CA VAL A 201 -7.32 5.10 -11.31
C VAL A 201 -6.41 4.08 -11.94
N GLY A 202 -6.05 3.02 -11.22
CA GLY A 202 -5.16 2.00 -11.74
C GLY A 202 -4.75 0.98 -10.69
N ILE A 203 -3.87 0.10 -11.08
CA ILE A 203 -3.22 -0.88 -10.21
C ILE A 203 -1.72 -0.87 -10.46
N PHE A 204 -0.96 -1.31 -9.47
CA PHE A 204 0.45 -1.63 -9.61
C PHE A 204 0.70 -3.08 -9.17
N PHE A 205 1.70 -3.71 -9.73
CA PHE A 205 2.09 -5.08 -9.41
C PHE A 205 3.56 -5.31 -9.77
N ILE A 206 4.09 -6.46 -9.37
CA ILE A 206 5.46 -6.84 -9.69
C ILE A 206 5.42 -8.00 -10.69
N ASN A 207 6.02 -7.77 -11.86
CA ASN A 207 6.30 -8.79 -12.86
C ASN A 207 7.75 -8.61 -13.31
N GLU A 208 8.70 -9.32 -12.68
CA GLU A 208 10.14 -9.11 -12.81
C GLU A 208 10.59 -7.71 -12.37
N VAL A 209 9.84 -6.67 -12.74
CA VAL A 209 9.97 -5.28 -12.30
C VAL A 209 8.60 -4.73 -11.87
N TRP A 210 8.58 -3.54 -11.28
CA TRP A 210 7.33 -2.86 -10.96
C TRP A 210 6.64 -2.37 -12.21
N GLU A 211 5.35 -2.74 -12.35
CA GLU A 211 4.48 -2.30 -13.43
C GLU A 211 3.28 -1.52 -12.91
N HIS A 212 2.81 -0.57 -13.73
CA HIS A 212 1.63 0.23 -13.45
C HIS A 212 0.64 0.07 -14.60
N HIS A 213 -0.58 -0.28 -14.26
CA HIS A 213 -1.68 -0.36 -15.21
C HIS A 213 -2.72 0.70 -14.86
N TYR A 214 -2.72 1.82 -15.59
CA TYR A 214 -3.65 2.92 -15.38
C TYR A 214 -4.90 2.76 -16.23
N PHE A 215 -6.07 2.98 -15.61
CA PHE A 215 -7.36 3.13 -16.28
C PHE A 215 -7.62 4.58 -16.69
N ASP A 216 -6.96 5.54 -16.03
CA ASP A 216 -6.98 6.96 -16.37
C ASP A 216 -6.02 7.22 -17.53
N ALA A 217 -6.55 7.69 -18.66
CA ALA A 217 -5.78 7.90 -19.88
C ALA A 217 -4.67 8.96 -19.74
N GLN A 218 -4.89 10.00 -18.92
CA GLN A 218 -3.88 11.04 -18.68
C GLN A 218 -2.71 10.49 -17.86
N LEU A 219 -2.99 9.72 -16.80
CA LEU A 219 -1.95 9.08 -15.98
C LEU A 219 -1.16 8.05 -16.80
N LYS A 220 -1.86 7.30 -17.66
CA LYS A 220 -1.20 6.39 -18.59
C LYS A 220 -0.25 7.16 -19.52
N GLY A 221 -0.70 8.25 -20.12
CA GLY A 221 0.14 9.08 -21.01
C GLY A 221 1.35 9.69 -20.28
N ILE A 222 1.19 10.10 -19.03
CA ILE A 222 2.31 10.56 -18.19
C ILE A 222 3.31 9.41 -17.97
N GLN A 223 2.85 8.21 -17.58
CA GLN A 223 3.73 7.05 -17.37
C GLN A 223 4.47 6.67 -18.64
N ASP A 224 3.78 6.63 -19.79
CA ASP A 224 4.39 6.32 -21.09
C ASP A 224 5.50 7.33 -21.43
N THR A 225 5.23 8.62 -21.20
CA THR A 225 6.21 9.70 -21.41
C THR A 225 7.43 9.56 -20.49
N LEU A 226 7.19 9.24 -19.21
CA LEU A 226 8.28 9.03 -18.25
C LEU A 226 9.11 7.80 -18.60
N ASN A 227 8.50 6.70 -18.99
CA ASN A 227 9.22 5.50 -19.43
C ASN A 227 10.10 5.78 -20.65
N ALA A 228 9.61 6.58 -21.59
CA ALA A 228 10.38 7.01 -22.77
C ALA A 228 11.54 7.95 -22.40
N ALA A 229 11.38 8.78 -21.37
CA ALA A 229 12.42 9.71 -20.91
C ALA A 229 13.53 9.04 -20.08
N PHE A 230 13.20 7.95 -19.37
CA PHE A 230 14.12 7.27 -18.43
C PHE A 230 14.41 5.82 -18.83
N THR A 231 14.76 5.60 -20.10
CA THR A 231 14.95 4.26 -20.70
C THR A 231 16.03 3.40 -20.04
N GLN A 232 16.96 4.01 -19.28
CA GLN A 232 18.04 3.30 -18.58
C GLN A 232 17.63 2.83 -17.16
N SER A 233 16.41 3.15 -16.73
CA SER A 233 15.92 2.80 -15.39
C SER A 233 15.00 1.58 -15.46
N ALA A 234 15.20 0.63 -14.56
CA ALA A 234 14.33 -0.55 -14.47
C ALA A 234 12.97 -0.19 -13.88
N LEU A 235 12.93 0.80 -13.00
CA LEU A 235 11.69 1.34 -12.44
C LEU A 235 11.63 2.85 -12.68
N VAL A 236 10.49 3.31 -13.20
CA VAL A 236 10.13 4.72 -13.33
C VAL A 236 8.76 4.92 -12.69
N ARG A 237 8.73 5.57 -11.54
CA ARG A 237 7.52 5.71 -10.73
C ARG A 237 7.17 7.17 -10.47
N PRO A 238 5.98 7.65 -10.88
CA PRO A 238 5.44 8.91 -10.40
C PRO A 238 5.05 8.75 -8.91
N THR A 239 5.73 9.50 -8.04
CA THR A 239 5.54 9.42 -6.58
C THR A 239 4.66 10.53 -6.04
N SER A 240 4.57 11.64 -6.75
CA SER A 240 3.68 12.75 -6.39
C SER A 240 3.34 13.56 -7.64
N LEU A 241 2.10 14.01 -7.71
CA LEU A 241 1.62 14.85 -8.81
C LEU A 241 1.04 16.15 -8.25
N SER A 242 1.22 17.26 -8.99
CA SER A 242 0.44 18.47 -8.76
C SER A 242 -1.04 18.22 -9.08
N ARG A 243 -1.92 19.04 -8.51
CA ARG A 243 -3.37 18.88 -8.70
C ARG A 243 -3.80 18.93 -10.16
N ASP A 244 -3.12 19.74 -10.97
CA ASP A 244 -3.32 19.86 -12.43
C ASP A 244 -2.52 18.83 -13.24
N ARG A 245 -1.76 17.94 -12.56
CA ARG A 245 -0.88 16.92 -13.14
C ARG A 245 0.21 17.44 -14.05
N SER A 246 0.48 18.76 -14.05
CA SER A 246 1.54 19.39 -14.86
C SER A 246 2.94 19.19 -14.29
N ARG A 247 3.04 18.88 -13.00
CA ARG A 247 4.29 18.62 -12.27
C ARG A 247 4.25 17.26 -11.62
N VAL A 248 5.31 16.50 -11.82
CA VAL A 248 5.43 15.15 -11.28
C VAL A 248 6.77 15.02 -10.56
N ILE A 249 6.74 14.50 -9.35
CA ILE A 249 7.94 13.94 -8.73
C ILE A 249 8.07 12.50 -9.20
N VAL A 250 9.19 12.21 -9.82
CA VAL A 250 9.51 10.89 -10.36
C VAL A 250 10.63 10.28 -9.55
N THR A 251 10.46 9.03 -9.16
CA THR A 251 11.54 8.20 -8.63
C THR A 251 11.93 7.19 -9.69
N THR A 252 13.21 7.20 -10.05
CA THR A 252 13.80 6.13 -10.86
C THR A 252 14.60 5.20 -9.96
N SER A 253 14.68 3.94 -10.31
CA SER A 253 15.64 3.02 -9.69
C SER A 253 15.98 1.86 -10.64
N GLY A 254 17.06 1.16 -10.30
CA GLY A 254 17.52 0.01 -11.07
C GLY A 254 18.80 -0.55 -10.47
N PRO A 255 19.39 -1.57 -11.10
CA PRO A 255 20.58 -2.22 -10.56
C PRO A 255 21.73 -1.25 -10.28
N ARG A 256 21.90 -0.23 -11.12
CA ARG A 256 22.95 0.79 -10.99
C ARG A 256 22.44 2.13 -10.44
N ASP A 257 21.14 2.24 -10.17
CA ASP A 257 20.49 3.43 -9.61
C ASP A 257 19.78 3.09 -8.30
N PRO A 258 20.39 3.39 -7.13
CA PRO A 258 19.80 3.10 -5.82
C PRO A 258 18.65 4.05 -5.42
N ALA A 259 17.93 4.57 -6.36
CA ALA A 259 16.87 5.54 -6.39
C ALA A 259 17.32 6.99 -6.54
N THR A 260 16.92 7.58 -7.65
CA THR A 260 17.10 9.01 -7.99
C THR A 260 15.74 9.70 -8.09
N TYR A 261 15.66 10.92 -7.58
CA TYR A 261 14.45 11.73 -7.59
C TYR A 261 14.56 12.86 -8.61
N TYR A 262 13.50 13.07 -9.38
CA TYR A 262 13.41 14.13 -10.38
C TYR A 262 12.12 14.93 -10.21
N ALA A 263 12.19 16.23 -10.49
CA ALA A 263 11.02 17.05 -10.79
C ALA A 263 10.82 17.08 -12.30
N PHE A 264 9.70 16.53 -12.74
CA PHE A 264 9.32 16.47 -14.15
C PHE A 264 8.22 17.49 -14.46
N ASP A 265 8.40 18.25 -15.52
CA ASP A 265 7.44 19.18 -16.07
C ASP A 265 6.76 18.52 -17.27
N ALA A 266 5.52 18.06 -17.09
CA ALA A 266 4.78 17.36 -18.13
C ALA A 266 4.39 18.26 -19.32
N THR A 267 4.34 19.59 -19.11
CA THR A 267 4.00 20.54 -20.17
C THR A 267 5.18 20.84 -21.09
N LYS A 268 6.39 20.78 -20.54
CA LYS A 268 7.65 21.07 -21.26
C LYS A 268 8.42 19.81 -21.63
N ASN A 269 7.98 18.66 -21.15
CA ASN A 269 8.68 17.38 -21.26
C ASN A 269 10.15 17.47 -20.80
N THR A 270 10.39 18.10 -19.63
CA THR A 270 11.73 18.28 -19.07
C THR A 270 11.83 17.75 -17.65
N ALA A 271 12.97 17.11 -17.32
CA ALA A 271 13.26 16.59 -16.01
C ALA A 271 14.46 17.31 -15.38
N ARG A 272 14.34 17.65 -14.09
CA ARG A 272 15.45 18.17 -13.29
C ARG A 272 15.71 17.22 -12.11
N ARG A 273 16.93 16.72 -12.00
CA ARG A 273 17.32 15.87 -10.87
C ARG A 273 17.26 16.67 -9.56
N LEU A 274 16.62 16.10 -8.56
CA LEU A 274 16.52 16.65 -7.21
C LEU A 274 17.60 16.09 -6.28
N GLY A 275 17.85 14.79 -6.38
CA GLY A 275 18.82 14.11 -5.52
C GLY A 275 18.79 12.61 -5.69
N ARG A 276 19.68 11.91 -4.98
CA ARG A 276 19.75 10.44 -4.90
C ARG A 276 19.50 10.01 -3.47
N ARG A 277 18.83 8.87 -3.29
CA ARG A 277 18.59 8.28 -1.96
C ARG A 277 19.90 7.95 -1.24
N ASN A 278 20.86 7.40 -1.96
CA ASN A 278 22.17 7.04 -1.44
C ASN A 278 23.26 7.76 -2.27
N ALA A 279 23.48 9.03 -1.97
CA ALA A 279 24.43 9.86 -2.70
C ALA A 279 25.90 9.36 -2.59
N GLY A 280 26.21 8.60 -1.54
CA GLY A 280 27.53 8.03 -1.30
C GLY A 280 27.82 6.72 -2.05
N LEU A 281 26.87 6.15 -2.79
CA LEU A 281 27.07 4.97 -3.62
C LEU A 281 27.40 5.39 -5.06
N PRO A 282 28.65 5.20 -5.53
CA PRO A 282 29.02 5.51 -6.91
C PRO A 282 28.35 4.51 -7.87
N GLU A 283 27.74 5.01 -8.92
CA GLU A 283 27.11 4.18 -9.96
C GLU A 283 28.09 3.19 -10.60
N ALA A 284 29.35 3.59 -10.74
CA ALA A 284 30.41 2.76 -11.33
C ALA A 284 30.75 1.52 -10.48
N GLU A 285 30.40 1.51 -9.19
CA GLU A 285 30.63 0.37 -8.28
C GLU A 285 29.44 -0.58 -8.22
N LEU A 286 28.30 -0.21 -8.84
CA LEU A 286 27.11 -1.04 -8.87
C LEU A 286 27.09 -1.91 -10.11
N GLY A 287 26.75 -3.20 -9.91
CA GLY A 287 26.67 -4.19 -10.98
C GLY A 287 25.34 -4.16 -11.71
N ASP A 288 25.33 -4.64 -12.94
CA ASP A 288 24.10 -4.91 -13.66
C ASP A 288 23.42 -6.16 -13.12
N SER A 289 22.09 -6.14 -13.06
CA SER A 289 21.29 -7.30 -12.70
C SER A 289 20.51 -7.80 -13.92
N LEU A 290 20.57 -9.10 -14.13
CA LEU A 290 19.88 -9.81 -15.20
C LEU A 290 18.78 -10.68 -14.60
N VAL A 291 17.62 -10.69 -15.23
CA VAL A 291 16.60 -11.70 -14.94
C VAL A 291 17.02 -13.02 -15.55
N ILE A 292 17.13 -14.05 -14.72
CA ILE A 292 17.43 -15.41 -15.16
C ILE A 292 16.21 -16.31 -14.91
N LYS A 293 15.92 -17.20 -15.84
CA LYS A 293 14.88 -18.22 -15.68
C LYS A 293 15.53 -19.60 -15.70
N TYR A 294 15.19 -20.40 -14.72
CA TYR A 294 15.71 -21.76 -14.59
C TYR A 294 14.62 -22.70 -14.07
N THR A 295 14.85 -23.99 -14.18
CA THR A 295 13.90 -25.02 -13.76
C THR A 295 14.47 -25.72 -12.52
N SER A 296 13.69 -25.84 -11.48
CA SER A 296 14.04 -26.61 -10.28
C SER A 296 13.99 -28.12 -10.56
N ARG A 297 14.42 -28.95 -9.58
CA ARG A 297 14.48 -30.42 -9.75
C ARG A 297 13.10 -31.04 -9.93
N ASP A 298 12.06 -30.43 -9.41
CA ASP A 298 10.67 -30.87 -9.53
C ASP A 298 9.96 -30.36 -10.79
N GLY A 299 10.69 -29.67 -11.68
CA GLY A 299 10.14 -29.11 -12.92
C GLY A 299 9.55 -27.71 -12.79
N THR A 300 9.51 -27.12 -11.60
CA THR A 300 8.97 -25.77 -11.37
C THR A 300 9.86 -24.72 -12.03
N ARG A 301 9.25 -23.83 -12.82
CA ARG A 301 9.96 -22.67 -13.39
C ARG A 301 10.18 -21.60 -12.34
N LEU A 302 11.44 -21.20 -12.18
CA LEU A 302 11.86 -20.20 -11.22
C LEU A 302 12.46 -18.99 -11.92
N THR A 303 12.24 -17.82 -11.34
CA THR A 303 12.86 -16.57 -11.75
C THR A 303 13.88 -16.18 -10.69
N GLY A 304 15.07 -15.80 -11.12
CA GLY A 304 16.12 -15.27 -10.26
C GLY A 304 16.71 -13.99 -10.82
N TYR A 305 17.46 -13.29 -10.00
CA TYR A 305 18.19 -12.08 -10.40
C TYR A 305 19.68 -12.34 -10.22
N LEU A 306 20.42 -12.24 -11.31
CA LEU A 306 21.87 -12.40 -11.30
C LEU A 306 22.54 -11.03 -11.36
N THR A 307 23.26 -10.65 -10.30
CA THR A 307 24.05 -9.41 -10.30
C THR A 307 25.51 -9.76 -10.50
N LEU A 308 26.12 -9.16 -11.50
CA LEU A 308 27.52 -9.32 -11.83
C LEU A 308 28.34 -8.10 -11.35
N PRO A 309 29.55 -8.30 -10.77
CA PRO A 309 30.39 -7.19 -10.36
C PRO A 309 30.90 -6.43 -11.60
N PRO A 310 30.91 -5.08 -11.57
CA PRO A 310 31.34 -4.29 -12.71
C PRO A 310 32.78 -4.56 -13.11
N GLY A 311 33.04 -4.73 -14.40
CA GLY A 311 34.38 -4.88 -14.97
C GLY A 311 35.08 -6.22 -14.66
N LYS A 312 34.40 -7.21 -14.08
CA LYS A 312 35.01 -8.52 -13.73
C LYS A 312 34.64 -9.65 -14.70
N GLY A 313 33.78 -9.39 -15.67
CA GLY A 313 33.24 -10.42 -16.56
C GLY A 313 32.24 -11.33 -15.84
N ASP A 314 31.93 -12.47 -16.46
CA ASP A 314 30.85 -13.38 -16.04
C ASP A 314 31.35 -14.81 -15.69
N LYS A 315 32.70 -15.03 -15.65
CA LYS A 315 33.28 -16.36 -15.46
C LYS A 315 34.19 -16.39 -14.26
N LYS A 316 34.23 -17.58 -13.60
CA LYS A 316 35.11 -17.89 -12.49
C LYS A 316 34.98 -16.93 -11.31
N LEU A 317 33.78 -16.42 -11.09
CA LEU A 317 33.44 -15.56 -9.95
C LEU A 317 32.94 -16.41 -8.77
N PRO A 318 33.23 -16.01 -7.52
CA PRO A 318 32.54 -16.58 -6.36
C PRO A 318 31.04 -16.36 -6.49
N LEU A 319 30.22 -17.38 -6.15
CA LEU A 319 28.76 -17.28 -6.18
C LEU A 319 28.22 -17.10 -4.77
N ILE A 320 27.37 -16.10 -4.60
CA ILE A 320 26.56 -15.91 -3.40
C ILE A 320 25.10 -16.14 -3.80
N VAL A 321 24.43 -17.09 -3.16
CA VAL A 321 23.02 -17.37 -3.35
C VAL A 321 22.24 -16.77 -2.19
N MET A 322 21.27 -15.91 -2.49
CA MET A 322 20.41 -15.24 -1.51
C MET A 322 18.95 -15.58 -1.81
N PRO A 323 18.37 -16.62 -1.20
CA PRO A 323 16.95 -16.84 -1.32
C PRO A 323 16.21 -15.73 -0.59
N HIS A 324 15.06 -15.28 -1.16
CA HIS A 324 14.20 -14.33 -0.44
C HIS A 324 13.47 -15.04 0.71
N GLY A 325 13.04 -14.27 1.68
CA GLY A 325 12.15 -14.75 2.73
C GLY A 325 10.76 -15.11 2.17
N GLY A 326 10.03 -15.97 2.87
CA GLY A 326 8.64 -16.35 2.59
C GLY A 326 7.76 -16.02 3.79
#